data_447c2f20ad4cdeb0e167560cd13f5451
#
_entry.id   447c2f20ad4cdeb0e167560cd13f5451
#
_cell.length_a   1.000
_cell.length_b   1.000
_cell.length_c   1.000
_cell.angle_alpha   90.00
_cell.angle_beta   90.00
_cell.angle_gamma   90.00
#
_symmetry.space_group_name_H-M   'P 1'
#
loop_
_entity.id
_entity.type
_entity.pdbx_description
1 polymer ?
#
loop_
_entity_poly.entity_id
_entity_poly.type
_entity_poly.pdbx_seq_one_letter_code
_entity_poly.pdbx_strand_id
1 'polypeptide(L)'
;PSMEPAAEMEISGRGHGEHKLLHAAELLVDPRIDYLDMSLWDVFKDVHDAAFAGEPLLKVFTDLPRKGVALGAAGKLYSAKACEAAIASGLDFVLVGRAAVVHADFPRQALTNANFEMQALPVTRDHLAAQGLGPKFIDYMATWDGFVAA
;
A
#
# COMPACT_ATOMS: atom_id res chain seq x y z
N PRO A 1 -8.58 5.34 30.03
CA PRO A 1 -8.14 4.17 29.29
C PRO A 1 -7.21 4.65 28.21
N SER A 2 -5.91 4.36 28.39
CA SER A 2 -4.87 4.68 27.42
C SER A 2 -5.07 3.76 26.21
N MET A 3 -5.34 4.34 25.05
CA MET A 3 -5.26 3.61 23.79
C MET A 3 -3.77 3.25 23.59
N GLU A 4 -3.45 1.97 23.71
CA GLU A 4 -2.17 1.48 23.21
C GLU A 4 -2.16 1.67 21.67
N PRO A 5 -1.04 2.14 21.09
CA PRO A 5 -0.96 2.29 19.65
C PRO A 5 -1.13 0.92 18.98
N ALA A 6 -1.96 0.88 17.94
CA ALA A 6 -2.07 -0.29 17.09
C ALA A 6 -0.67 -0.74 16.66
N ALA A 7 -0.36 -2.03 16.84
CA ALA A 7 0.93 -2.57 16.47
C ALA A 7 1.13 -2.44 14.95
N GLU A 8 1.98 -1.52 14.54
CA GLU A 8 2.45 -1.45 13.15
C GLU A 8 3.29 -2.68 12.85
N MET A 9 2.72 -3.60 12.09
CA MET A 9 3.45 -4.77 11.61
C MET A 9 4.03 -4.48 10.22
N GLU A 10 5.32 -4.15 10.19
CA GLU A 10 6.05 -3.99 8.94
C GLU A 10 6.38 -5.37 8.34
N ILE A 11 5.68 -5.76 7.27
CA ILE A 11 6.01 -6.97 6.50
C ILE A 11 7.08 -6.62 5.48
N SER A 12 8.32 -6.45 5.92
CA SER A 12 9.46 -6.29 5.02
C SER A 12 9.96 -7.66 4.54
N GLY A 13 10.11 -7.81 3.23
CA GLY A 13 10.32 -9.08 2.55
C GLY A 13 11.73 -9.68 2.64
N ARG A 14 12.26 -9.98 3.82
CA ARG A 14 13.46 -10.84 3.95
C ARG A 14 13.25 -11.85 5.06
N GLY A 15 13.00 -13.09 4.65
CA GLY A 15 13.03 -14.28 5.51
C GLY A 15 12.03 -14.29 6.66
N HIS A 16 11.18 -15.31 6.75
CA HIS A 16 10.12 -15.58 7.72
C HIS A 16 8.68 -15.40 7.15
N GLY A 17 8.45 -15.74 5.88
CA GLY A 17 7.14 -15.65 5.22
C GLY A 17 6.03 -16.39 5.96
N GLU A 18 6.29 -17.59 6.45
CA GLU A 18 5.30 -18.40 7.18
C GLU A 18 4.84 -17.73 8.49
N HIS A 19 5.74 -17.18 9.28
CA HIS A 19 5.38 -16.52 10.53
C HIS A 19 4.50 -15.28 10.30
N LYS A 20 4.74 -14.53 9.23
CA LYS A 20 3.96 -13.35 8.88
C LYS A 20 2.56 -13.71 8.39
N LEU A 21 2.47 -14.79 7.61
CA LEU A 21 1.19 -15.30 7.13
C LEU A 21 0.34 -15.85 8.26
N LEU A 22 0.93 -16.62 9.18
CA LEU A 22 0.24 -17.12 10.37
C LEU A 22 -0.26 -15.99 11.25
N HIS A 23 0.55 -14.97 11.48
CA HIS A 23 0.14 -13.81 12.26
C HIS A 23 -0.96 -13.00 11.58
N ALA A 24 -0.90 -12.80 10.27
CA ALA A 24 -1.99 -12.18 9.51
C ALA A 24 -3.28 -12.99 9.63
N ALA A 25 -3.20 -14.32 9.54
CA ALA A 25 -4.36 -15.20 9.68
C ALA A 25 -5.02 -15.10 11.07
N GLU A 26 -4.21 -14.99 12.12
CA GLU A 26 -4.69 -14.77 13.49
C GLU A 26 -5.42 -13.43 13.63
N LEU A 27 -4.84 -12.35 13.10
CA LEU A 27 -5.41 -11.01 13.13
C LEU A 27 -6.72 -10.93 12.34
N LEU A 28 -6.81 -11.58 11.19
CA LEU A 28 -7.99 -11.54 10.31
C LEU A 28 -9.23 -12.25 10.89
N VAL A 29 -9.06 -13.01 11.97
CA VAL A 29 -10.18 -13.65 12.68
C VAL A 29 -10.38 -13.13 14.10
N ASP A 30 -9.60 -12.15 14.54
CA ASP A 30 -9.72 -11.54 15.87
C ASP A 30 -10.89 -10.54 15.88
N PRO A 31 -11.92 -10.74 16.73
CA PRO A 31 -13.09 -9.86 16.75
C PRO A 31 -12.82 -8.46 17.32
N ARG A 32 -11.62 -8.19 17.79
CA ARG A 32 -11.19 -6.87 18.29
C ARG A 32 -10.59 -5.99 17.19
N ILE A 33 -10.37 -6.55 15.99
CA ILE A 33 -9.74 -5.86 14.87
C ILE A 33 -10.79 -5.54 13.82
N ASP A 34 -10.87 -4.28 13.41
CA ASP A 34 -11.78 -3.82 12.36
C ASP A 34 -11.16 -4.01 10.98
N TYR A 35 -9.86 -3.75 10.86
CA TYR A 35 -9.13 -3.92 9.59
C TYR A 35 -7.66 -4.27 9.81
N LEU A 36 -7.07 -4.91 8.81
CA LEU A 36 -5.64 -5.16 8.68
C LEU A 36 -5.11 -4.41 7.46
N ASP A 37 -4.11 -3.56 7.66
CA ASP A 37 -3.39 -2.87 6.61
C ASP A 37 -2.02 -3.52 6.38
N MET A 38 -1.75 -3.90 5.14
CA MET A 38 -0.49 -4.51 4.74
C MET A 38 0.37 -3.53 3.96
N SER A 39 1.55 -3.20 4.48
CA SER A 39 2.58 -2.46 3.73
C SER A 39 3.40 -3.42 2.87
N LEU A 40 3.03 -3.57 1.61
CA LEU A 40 3.77 -4.36 0.62
C LEU A 40 4.64 -3.43 -0.23
N TRP A 41 5.84 -3.89 -0.58
CA TRP A 41 6.67 -3.12 -1.53
C TRP A 41 6.03 -3.02 -2.91
N ASP A 42 5.38 -4.11 -3.35
CA ASP A 42 4.66 -4.23 -4.60
C ASP A 42 3.53 -5.25 -4.40
N VAL A 43 2.28 -4.82 -4.57
CA VAL A 43 1.12 -5.68 -4.33
C VAL A 43 0.99 -6.78 -5.37
N PHE A 44 1.57 -6.60 -6.56
CA PHE A 44 1.47 -7.54 -7.68
C PHE A 44 2.69 -8.45 -7.84
N LYS A 45 3.64 -8.41 -6.90
CA LYS A 45 4.78 -9.32 -6.96
C LYS A 45 4.37 -10.75 -6.59
N ASP A 46 5.11 -11.71 -7.10
CA ASP A 46 5.00 -13.11 -6.69
C ASP A 46 5.69 -13.33 -5.34
N VAL A 47 5.27 -14.39 -4.66
CA VAL A 47 5.90 -14.81 -3.41
C VAL A 47 7.27 -15.41 -3.69
N HIS A 48 8.27 -14.98 -2.92
CA HIS A 48 9.63 -15.54 -3.02
C HIS A 48 9.85 -16.76 -2.11
N ASP A 49 8.90 -17.07 -1.23
CA ASP A 49 9.00 -18.22 -0.34
C ASP A 49 8.74 -19.52 -1.13
N ALA A 50 9.60 -20.52 -0.92
CA ALA A 50 9.51 -21.79 -1.63
C ALA A 50 8.19 -22.54 -1.39
N ALA A 51 7.54 -22.33 -0.23
CA ALA A 51 6.25 -22.93 0.10
C ALA A 51 5.09 -22.38 -0.75
N PHE A 52 5.24 -21.18 -1.31
CA PHE A 52 4.22 -20.46 -2.11
C PHE A 52 4.79 -20.00 -3.46
N ALA A 53 5.85 -20.64 -3.94
CA ALA A 53 6.56 -20.20 -5.15
C ALA A 53 5.63 -20.13 -6.37
N GLY A 54 5.60 -18.95 -6.99
CA GLY A 54 4.77 -18.70 -8.18
C GLY A 54 3.33 -18.26 -7.89
N GLU A 55 2.92 -18.17 -6.61
CA GLU A 55 1.64 -17.57 -6.25
C GLU A 55 1.76 -16.04 -6.16
N PRO A 56 0.76 -15.29 -6.64
CA PRO A 56 0.71 -13.84 -6.39
C PRO A 56 0.66 -13.55 -4.90
N LEU A 57 1.55 -12.67 -4.41
CA LEU A 57 1.64 -12.36 -2.97
C LEU A 57 0.28 -11.92 -2.41
N LEU A 58 -0.45 -11.09 -3.14
CA LEU A 58 -1.75 -10.60 -2.71
C LEU A 58 -2.77 -11.74 -2.53
N LYS A 59 -2.76 -12.72 -3.44
CA LYS A 59 -3.66 -13.87 -3.37
C LYS A 59 -3.47 -14.69 -2.10
N VAL A 60 -2.22 -14.90 -1.67
CA VAL A 60 -1.91 -15.66 -0.44
C VAL A 60 -2.58 -15.02 0.78
N PHE A 61 -2.67 -13.70 0.84
CA PHE A 61 -3.32 -13.00 1.95
C PHE A 61 -4.85 -12.90 1.77
N THR A 62 -5.32 -12.67 0.56
CA THR A 62 -6.78 -12.53 0.30
C THR A 62 -7.54 -13.84 0.43
N ASP A 63 -6.87 -14.98 0.25
CA ASP A 63 -7.44 -16.33 0.46
C ASP A 63 -7.56 -16.71 1.95
N LEU A 64 -6.96 -15.95 2.87
CA LEU A 64 -7.07 -16.23 4.30
C LEU A 64 -8.51 -16.04 4.79
N PRO A 65 -9.00 -16.91 5.71
CA PRO A 65 -10.30 -16.73 6.33
C PRO A 65 -10.39 -15.38 7.07
N ARG A 66 -11.45 -14.63 6.84
CA ARG A 66 -11.71 -13.35 7.50
C ARG A 66 -13.07 -13.38 8.20
N LYS A 67 -13.12 -12.96 9.47
CA LYS A 67 -14.36 -12.89 10.25
C LYS A 67 -14.87 -11.45 10.40
N GLY A 68 -15.04 -10.76 9.25
CA GLY A 68 -15.50 -9.38 9.24
C GLY A 68 -14.38 -8.35 9.33
N VAL A 69 -13.12 -8.77 9.46
CA VAL A 69 -11.94 -7.90 9.40
C VAL A 69 -11.70 -7.48 7.96
N ALA A 70 -11.69 -6.18 7.69
CA ALA A 70 -11.38 -5.65 6.37
C ALA A 70 -9.87 -5.77 6.08
N LEU A 71 -9.51 -6.10 4.85
CA LEU A 71 -8.12 -6.25 4.42
C LEU A 71 -7.74 -5.18 3.42
N GLY A 72 -6.69 -4.43 3.71
CA GLY A 72 -6.13 -3.42 2.83
C GLY A 72 -4.65 -3.64 2.54
N ALA A 73 -4.16 -3.06 1.46
CA ALA A 73 -2.73 -3.09 1.15
C ALA A 73 -2.23 -1.82 0.46
N ALA A 74 -0.97 -1.49 0.76
CA ALA A 74 -0.17 -0.50 0.06
C ALA A 74 0.97 -1.19 -0.71
N GLY A 75 1.33 -0.65 -1.88
CA GLY A 75 2.52 -1.09 -2.63
C GLY A 75 2.42 -0.82 -4.13
N LYS A 76 3.13 0.19 -4.62
CA LYS A 76 3.21 0.61 -6.04
C LYS A 76 1.86 0.82 -6.74
N LEU A 77 0.86 1.27 -6.02
CA LEU A 77 -0.44 1.64 -6.58
C LEU A 77 -0.35 3.05 -7.16
N TYR A 78 -0.02 3.15 -8.45
CA TYR A 78 0.27 4.41 -9.14
C TYR A 78 -0.78 4.81 -10.17
N SER A 79 -1.82 3.98 -10.36
CA SER A 79 -2.88 4.27 -11.32
C SER A 79 -4.24 3.79 -10.82
N ALA A 80 -5.30 4.32 -11.42
CA ALA A 80 -6.68 3.86 -11.19
C ALA A 80 -6.81 2.36 -11.47
N LYS A 81 -6.25 1.90 -12.59
CA LYS A 81 -6.27 0.47 -12.98
C LYS A 81 -5.57 -0.43 -11.97
N ALA A 82 -4.42 0.02 -11.43
CA ALA A 82 -3.72 -0.75 -10.40
C ALA A 82 -4.54 -0.84 -9.11
N CYS A 83 -5.17 0.24 -8.69
CA CYS A 83 -6.07 0.23 -7.53
C CYS A 83 -7.27 -0.70 -7.76
N GLU A 84 -7.92 -0.62 -8.92
CA GLU A 84 -9.04 -1.48 -9.30
C GLU A 84 -8.63 -2.96 -9.32
N ALA A 85 -7.49 -3.29 -9.93
CA ALA A 85 -6.97 -4.66 -9.96
C ALA A 85 -6.66 -5.21 -8.56
N ALA A 86 -6.13 -4.38 -7.67
CA ALA A 86 -5.86 -4.78 -6.28
C ALA A 86 -7.16 -5.06 -5.51
N ILE A 87 -8.19 -4.23 -5.68
CA ILE A 87 -9.53 -4.47 -5.12
C ILE A 87 -10.13 -5.75 -5.72
N ALA A 88 -10.06 -5.92 -7.03
CA ALA A 88 -10.58 -7.12 -7.71
C ALA A 88 -9.88 -8.42 -7.28
N SER A 89 -8.67 -8.32 -6.74
CA SER A 89 -7.93 -9.46 -6.16
C SER A 89 -8.38 -9.82 -4.74
N GLY A 90 -9.40 -9.14 -4.19
CA GLY A 90 -10.02 -9.49 -2.92
C GLY A 90 -9.68 -8.56 -1.74
N LEU A 91 -9.06 -7.40 -1.98
CA LEU A 91 -8.93 -6.36 -0.97
C LEU A 91 -10.24 -5.60 -0.77
N ASP A 92 -10.51 -5.15 0.46
CA ASP A 92 -11.63 -4.28 0.78
C ASP A 92 -11.28 -2.80 0.54
N PHE A 93 -10.00 -2.43 0.67
CA PHE A 93 -9.51 -1.09 0.40
C PHE A 93 -8.04 -1.11 -0.01
N VAL A 94 -7.58 0.01 -0.57
CA VAL A 94 -6.16 0.21 -0.93
C VAL A 94 -5.62 1.47 -0.27
N LEU A 95 -4.33 1.46 0.04
CA LEU A 95 -3.61 2.62 0.56
C LEU A 95 -2.63 3.13 -0.49
N VAL A 96 -2.66 4.43 -0.71
CA VAL A 96 -1.86 5.09 -1.72
C VAL A 96 -0.87 6.03 -1.05
N GLY A 97 0.41 5.71 -1.14
CA GLY A 97 1.49 6.51 -0.57
C GLY A 97 2.05 7.51 -1.59
N ARG A 98 3.08 7.12 -2.34
CA ARG A 98 3.82 8.01 -3.27
C ARG A 98 2.93 8.75 -4.25
N ALA A 99 1.94 8.07 -4.81
CA ALA A 99 1.04 8.69 -5.77
C ALA A 99 0.17 9.79 -5.13
N ALA A 100 -0.21 9.64 -3.85
CA ALA A 100 -0.92 10.70 -3.13
C ALA A 100 -0.02 11.89 -2.76
N VAL A 101 1.29 11.67 -2.60
CA VAL A 101 2.27 12.76 -2.45
C VAL A 101 2.40 13.57 -3.74
N VAL A 102 2.39 12.90 -4.89
CA VAL A 102 2.49 13.54 -6.22
C VAL A 102 1.17 14.17 -6.65
N HIS A 103 0.03 13.60 -6.24
CA HIS A 103 -1.32 14.09 -6.54
C HIS A 103 -2.17 14.08 -5.28
N ALA A 104 -2.36 15.23 -4.63
CA ALA A 104 -3.15 15.35 -3.39
C ALA A 104 -4.60 14.87 -3.56
N ASP A 105 -5.13 14.92 -4.77
CA ASP A 105 -6.47 14.47 -5.12
C ASP A 105 -6.51 13.10 -5.82
N PHE A 106 -5.44 12.29 -5.68
CA PHE A 106 -5.32 10.97 -6.32
C PHE A 106 -6.60 10.12 -6.20
N PRO A 107 -7.25 9.99 -5.02
CA PRO A 107 -8.46 9.19 -4.93
C PRO A 107 -9.60 9.70 -5.82
N ARG A 108 -9.77 11.02 -5.90
CA ARG A 108 -10.78 11.63 -6.77
C ARG A 108 -10.50 11.36 -8.24
N GLN A 109 -9.23 11.54 -8.65
CA GLN A 109 -8.81 11.28 -10.03
C GLN A 109 -9.01 9.81 -10.40
N ALA A 110 -8.59 8.89 -9.53
CA ALA A 110 -8.74 7.46 -9.78
C ALA A 110 -10.20 7.01 -9.87
N LEU A 111 -11.10 7.59 -9.06
CA LEU A 111 -12.53 7.27 -9.08
C LEU A 111 -13.28 7.84 -10.29
N THR A 112 -12.79 8.95 -10.86
CA THR A 112 -13.49 9.64 -11.97
C THR A 112 -12.87 9.37 -13.34
N ASN A 113 -11.66 8.87 -13.40
CA ASN A 113 -10.92 8.58 -14.63
C ASN A 113 -10.20 7.23 -14.54
N ALA A 114 -10.78 6.20 -15.13
CA ALA A 114 -10.22 4.85 -15.15
C ALA A 114 -8.83 4.74 -15.82
N ASN A 115 -8.42 5.73 -16.59
CA ASN A 115 -7.09 5.79 -17.22
C ASN A 115 -6.13 6.72 -16.46
N PHE A 116 -6.51 7.20 -15.27
CA PHE A 116 -5.62 8.05 -14.49
C PHE A 116 -4.36 7.30 -14.05
N GLU A 117 -3.23 7.93 -14.26
CA GLU A 117 -1.92 7.45 -13.81
C GLU A 117 -1.17 8.59 -13.12
N MET A 118 -0.41 8.24 -12.09
CA MET A 118 0.49 9.17 -11.42
C MET A 118 1.49 9.73 -12.42
N GLN A 119 1.76 11.04 -12.34
CA GLN A 119 2.84 11.67 -13.11
C GLN A 119 4.17 10.95 -12.88
N ALA A 120 4.92 10.74 -13.96
CA ALA A 120 6.23 10.11 -13.88
C ALA A 120 7.20 10.91 -13.00
N LEU A 121 8.01 10.19 -12.24
CA LEU A 121 9.09 10.76 -11.44
C LEU A 121 10.35 10.98 -12.31
N PRO A 122 11.19 11.95 -11.96
CA PRO A 122 11.08 12.89 -10.86
C PRO A 122 10.07 14.02 -11.13
N VAL A 123 9.44 14.53 -10.08
CA VAL A 123 8.60 15.73 -10.12
C VAL A 123 9.35 16.97 -9.61
N THR A 124 8.92 18.16 -10.00
CA THR A 124 9.54 19.40 -9.52
C THR A 124 9.10 19.77 -8.11
N ARG A 125 9.93 20.56 -7.41
CA ARG A 125 9.58 21.13 -6.11
C ARG A 125 8.30 21.99 -6.17
N ASP A 126 8.14 22.77 -7.24
CA ASP A 126 6.97 23.61 -7.46
C ASP A 126 5.71 22.77 -7.64
N HIS A 127 5.82 21.62 -8.34
CA HIS A 127 4.70 20.68 -8.44
C HIS A 127 4.26 20.20 -7.06
N LEU A 128 5.19 19.77 -6.21
CA LEU A 128 4.88 19.31 -4.86
C LEU A 128 4.30 20.42 -3.99
N ALA A 129 4.81 21.64 -4.10
CA ALA A 129 4.24 22.80 -3.40
C ALA A 129 2.80 23.09 -3.85
N ALA A 130 2.50 22.96 -5.15
CA ALA A 130 1.16 23.10 -5.70
C ALA A 130 0.20 21.99 -5.21
N GLN A 131 0.72 20.82 -4.80
CA GLN A 131 -0.04 19.77 -4.13
C GLN A 131 -0.29 20.05 -2.63
N GLY A 132 0.18 21.18 -2.12
CA GLY A 132 0.00 21.59 -0.72
C GLY A 132 1.08 21.09 0.24
N LEU A 133 2.18 20.53 -0.25
CA LEU A 133 3.27 20.08 0.59
C LEU A 133 4.10 21.26 1.11
N GLY A 134 4.38 21.25 2.41
CA GLY A 134 5.26 22.25 3.01
C GLY A 134 6.74 22.04 2.65
N PRO A 135 7.57 23.11 2.69
CA PRO A 135 8.95 23.07 2.23
C PRO A 135 9.81 22.02 2.93
N LYS A 136 9.65 21.81 4.23
CA LYS A 136 10.38 20.78 4.98
C LYS A 136 10.06 19.34 4.48
N PHE A 137 8.82 19.10 4.10
CA PHE A 137 8.44 17.79 3.57
C PHE A 137 8.95 17.61 2.14
N ILE A 138 8.96 18.68 1.34
CA ILE A 138 9.57 18.68 0.00
C ILE A 138 11.08 18.40 0.10
N ASP A 139 11.79 19.00 1.07
CA ASP A 139 13.20 18.74 1.33
C ASP A 139 13.43 17.26 1.71
N TYR A 140 12.55 16.69 2.54
CA TYR A 140 12.59 15.27 2.86
C TYR A 140 12.37 14.39 1.63
N MET A 141 11.37 14.69 0.80
CA MET A 141 11.14 13.94 -0.44
C MET A 141 12.32 14.05 -1.43
N ALA A 142 13.06 15.15 -1.43
CA ALA A 142 14.25 15.33 -2.24
C ALA A 142 15.43 14.45 -1.80
N THR A 143 15.38 13.87 -0.59
CA THR A 143 16.38 12.87 -0.16
C THR A 143 16.12 11.48 -0.77
N TRP A 144 14.97 11.27 -1.38
CA TRP A 144 14.63 10.01 -2.04
C TRP A 144 15.13 10.06 -3.48
N ASP A 145 16.03 9.13 -3.80
CA ASP A 145 16.62 9.08 -5.13
C ASP A 145 15.57 9.03 -6.23
N GLY A 146 15.70 9.94 -7.20
CA GLY A 146 14.80 10.03 -8.34
C GLY A 146 13.35 10.48 -8.04
N PHE A 147 13.05 10.99 -6.83
CA PHE A 147 11.70 11.46 -6.52
C PHE A 147 11.48 12.92 -6.90
N VAL A 148 12.41 13.80 -6.56
CA VAL A 148 12.35 15.24 -6.89
C VAL A 148 13.44 15.60 -7.89
N ALA A 149 13.07 16.35 -8.91
CA ALA A 149 14.03 16.87 -9.89
C ALA A 149 15.05 17.79 -9.23
N ALA A 150 16.30 17.71 -9.67
CA ALA A 150 17.42 18.53 -9.22
C ALA A 150 17.23 20.01 -9.58
#